data_72d94808a882eb0133b68516927c67cc
#
_entry.id   72d94808a882eb0133b68516927c67cc
#
_cell.length_a   1.000
_cell.length_b   1.000
_cell.length_c   1.000
_cell.angle_alpha   90.00
_cell.angle_beta   90.00
_cell.angle_gamma   90.00
#
_symmetry.space_group_name_H-M   'P 1'
#
loop_
_entity.id
_entity.type
_entity.pdbx_description
1 polymer ?
#
loop_
_entity_poly.entity_id
_entity_poly.type
_entity_poly.pdbx_seq_one_letter_code
_entity_poly.pdbx_strand_id
1 'polypeptide(L)'
;MSLNLPQPIADYIEANARLDLEGMMKQFTNDAVFIDNGKHFVGQAKIRQLLGEEAIAVKAIFEPETVREENGDVVLEGPAHGDFPGSPLRFTYRFTLAQNAIKTLETTI
;
A
#
# COMPACT_ATOMS: atom_id res chain seq x y z
N MET A 1 -7.31 17.44 5.27
CA MET A 1 -6.42 17.24 6.44
C MET A 1 -5.38 16.16 6.12
N SER A 2 -4.13 16.45 6.40
CA SER A 2 -3.07 15.47 6.13
C SER A 2 -2.78 14.65 7.37
N LEU A 3 -2.52 13.36 7.17
CA LEU A 3 -2.10 12.47 8.24
C LEU A 3 -0.59 12.56 8.42
N ASN A 4 -0.14 12.39 9.64
CA ASN A 4 1.28 12.39 9.95
C ASN A 4 1.81 10.96 9.78
N LEU A 5 2.48 10.69 8.66
CA LEU A 5 2.93 9.35 8.29
C LEU A 5 4.44 9.27 8.23
N PRO A 6 5.03 8.10 8.56
CA PRO A 6 6.44 7.85 8.25
C PRO A 6 6.71 8.09 6.76
N GLN A 7 7.91 8.59 6.45
CA GLN A 7 8.23 9.03 5.09
C GLN A 7 7.99 7.97 4.01
N PRO A 8 8.45 6.70 4.18
CA PRO A 8 8.22 5.72 3.11
C PRO A 8 6.74 5.43 2.89
N ILE A 9 5.92 5.49 3.93
CA ILE A 9 4.48 5.30 3.79
C ILE A 9 3.86 6.50 3.09
N ALA A 10 4.23 7.72 3.48
CA ALA A 10 3.73 8.94 2.84
C ALA A 10 4.08 8.93 1.35
N ASP A 11 5.30 8.55 1.01
CA ASP A 11 5.75 8.50 -0.38
C ASP A 11 5.01 7.42 -1.17
N TYR A 12 4.72 6.27 -0.54
CA TYR A 12 3.95 5.20 -1.17
C TYR A 12 2.53 5.68 -1.50
N ILE A 13 1.87 6.32 -0.53
CA ILE A 13 0.51 6.82 -0.70
C ILE A 13 0.48 7.90 -1.80
N GLU A 14 1.46 8.80 -1.81
CA GLU A 14 1.53 9.84 -2.83
C GLU A 14 1.77 9.26 -4.23
N ALA A 15 2.68 8.29 -4.34
CA ALA A 15 2.95 7.64 -5.62
C ALA A 15 1.71 6.90 -6.12
N ASN A 16 0.96 6.24 -5.22
CA ASN A 16 -0.29 5.60 -5.59
C ASN A 16 -1.31 6.63 -6.11
N ALA A 17 -1.42 7.78 -5.46
CA ALA A 17 -2.35 8.83 -5.88
C ALA A 17 -2.05 9.33 -7.30
N ARG A 18 -0.79 9.26 -7.72
CA ARG A 18 -0.36 9.62 -9.06
C ARG A 18 -0.31 8.44 -10.02
N LEU A 19 -0.67 7.25 -9.55
CA LEU A 19 -0.57 5.99 -10.30
C LEU A 19 0.84 5.78 -10.84
N ASP A 20 1.83 6.06 -9.99
CA ASP A 20 3.25 5.97 -10.30
C ASP A 20 3.82 4.67 -9.76
N LEU A 21 3.83 3.62 -10.58
CA LEU A 21 4.28 2.29 -10.15
C LEU A 21 5.72 2.32 -9.63
N GLU A 22 6.63 2.99 -10.34
CA GLU A 22 8.03 3.02 -9.91
C GLU A 22 8.19 3.76 -8.58
N GLY A 23 7.43 4.83 -8.39
CA GLY A 23 7.43 5.55 -7.12
C GLY A 23 6.92 4.69 -5.97
N MET A 24 5.91 3.86 -6.22
CA MET A 24 5.43 2.90 -5.23
C MET A 24 6.49 1.85 -4.93
N MET A 25 7.09 1.27 -5.97
CA MET A 25 8.09 0.20 -5.81
C MET A 25 9.34 0.65 -5.07
N LYS A 26 9.73 1.91 -5.20
CA LYS A 26 10.90 2.46 -4.51
C LYS A 26 10.82 2.34 -3.00
N GLN A 27 9.60 2.25 -2.46
CA GLN A 27 9.41 2.29 -1.01
C GLN A 27 9.60 0.92 -0.35
N PHE A 28 9.70 -0.16 -1.12
CA PHE A 28 9.82 -1.52 -0.58
C PHE A 28 11.27 -1.95 -0.43
N THR A 29 11.53 -2.75 0.61
CA THR A 29 12.83 -3.43 0.73
C THR A 29 12.95 -4.48 -0.39
N ASN A 30 14.18 -4.97 -0.64
CA ASN A 30 14.41 -5.97 -1.69
C ASN A 30 13.69 -7.28 -1.41
N ASP A 31 13.53 -7.63 -0.13
CA ASP A 31 12.89 -8.88 0.30
C ASP A 31 11.47 -8.66 0.82
N ALA A 32 10.83 -7.57 0.41
CA ALA A 32 9.51 -7.22 0.91
C ALA A 32 8.46 -8.28 0.57
N VAL A 33 7.40 -8.30 1.39
CA VAL A 33 6.26 -9.18 1.19
C VAL A 33 5.00 -8.31 1.18
N PHE A 34 4.15 -8.53 0.18
CA PHE A 34 2.84 -7.91 0.11
C PHE A 34 1.80 -8.99 0.37
N ILE A 35 0.90 -8.77 1.33
CA ILE A 35 -0.14 -9.73 1.68
C ILE A 35 -1.48 -9.11 1.32
N ASP A 36 -2.13 -9.63 0.29
CA ASP A 36 -3.38 -9.08 -0.21
C ASP A 36 -4.54 -10.03 0.13
N ASN A 37 -5.34 -9.66 1.12
CA ASN A 37 -6.44 -10.48 1.64
C ASN A 37 -5.98 -11.91 1.92
N GLY A 38 -4.82 -12.04 2.58
CA GLY A 38 -4.26 -13.32 2.97
C GLY A 38 -3.36 -13.99 1.93
N LYS A 39 -3.31 -13.47 0.71
CA LYS A 39 -2.46 -14.03 -0.34
C LYS A 39 -1.10 -13.33 -0.36
N HIS A 40 -0.03 -14.13 -0.31
CA HIS A 40 1.34 -13.60 -0.19
C HIS A 40 1.99 -13.42 -1.55
N PHE A 41 2.62 -12.25 -1.74
CA PHE A 41 3.42 -11.92 -2.91
C PHE A 41 4.82 -11.58 -2.39
N VAL A 42 5.78 -12.47 -2.62
CA VAL A 42 7.11 -12.38 -2.03
C VAL A 42 8.11 -11.85 -3.05
N GLY A 43 8.78 -10.75 -2.68
CA GLY A 43 9.83 -10.15 -3.50
C GLY A 43 9.30 -9.10 -4.47
N GLN A 44 10.23 -8.27 -4.97
CA GLN A 44 9.84 -7.11 -5.76
C GLN A 44 9.16 -7.46 -7.07
N ALA A 45 9.59 -8.53 -7.75
CA ALA A 45 8.98 -8.89 -9.04
C ALA A 45 7.49 -9.24 -8.88
N LYS A 46 7.16 -10.01 -7.82
CA LYS A 46 5.78 -10.38 -7.55
C LYS A 46 4.94 -9.19 -7.13
N ILE A 47 5.51 -8.31 -6.30
CA ILE A 47 4.81 -7.10 -5.85
C ILE A 47 4.57 -6.17 -7.03
N ARG A 48 5.56 -6.00 -7.91
CA ARG A 48 5.40 -5.16 -9.10
C ARG A 48 4.28 -5.68 -10.00
N GLN A 49 4.21 -6.99 -10.19
CA GLN A 49 3.14 -7.58 -11.00
C GLN A 49 1.79 -7.32 -10.36
N LEU A 50 1.66 -7.54 -9.06
CA LEU A 50 0.42 -7.31 -8.32
C LEU A 50 -0.02 -5.85 -8.45
N LEU A 51 0.87 -4.91 -8.17
CA LEU A 51 0.52 -3.49 -8.22
C LEU A 51 0.20 -3.03 -9.64
N GLY A 52 0.91 -3.55 -10.63
CA GLY A 52 0.61 -3.23 -12.03
C GLY A 52 -0.80 -3.65 -12.43
N GLU A 53 -1.21 -4.83 -12.00
CA GLU A 53 -2.52 -5.40 -12.38
C GLU A 53 -3.67 -4.92 -11.51
N GLU A 54 -3.42 -4.77 -10.18
CA GLU A 54 -4.50 -4.52 -9.22
C GLU A 54 -4.56 -3.07 -8.76
N ALA A 55 -3.58 -2.26 -9.08
CA ALA A 55 -3.59 -0.84 -8.73
C ALA A 55 -3.52 0.04 -9.98
N ILE A 56 -2.45 -0.07 -10.76
CA ILE A 56 -2.23 0.84 -11.88
C ILE A 56 -3.24 0.61 -13.01
N ALA A 57 -3.43 -0.66 -13.41
CA ALA A 57 -4.32 -0.99 -14.54
C ALA A 57 -5.77 -0.60 -14.27
N VAL A 58 -6.20 -0.70 -13.01
CA VAL A 58 -7.58 -0.36 -12.62
C VAL A 58 -7.68 1.00 -11.95
N LYS A 59 -6.59 1.76 -11.94
CA LYS A 59 -6.55 3.12 -11.38
C LYS A 59 -7.04 3.15 -9.93
N ALA A 60 -6.65 2.16 -9.15
CA ALA A 60 -7.07 2.07 -7.75
C ALA A 60 -6.23 3.03 -6.91
N ILE A 61 -6.90 3.97 -6.25
CA ILE A 61 -6.26 4.98 -5.41
C ILE A 61 -6.80 4.84 -3.99
N PHE A 62 -5.90 4.62 -3.04
CA PHE A 62 -6.23 4.51 -1.62
C PHE A 62 -6.11 5.87 -0.95
N GLU A 63 -7.17 6.28 -0.26
CA GLU A 63 -7.21 7.55 0.46
C GLU A 63 -7.35 7.28 1.96
N PRO A 64 -6.23 7.21 2.69
CA PRO A 64 -6.29 6.91 4.13
C PRO A 64 -7.01 8.03 4.88
N GLU A 65 -7.86 7.65 5.82
CA GLU A 65 -8.61 8.57 6.67
C GLU A 65 -8.12 8.56 8.10
N THR A 66 -7.56 7.42 8.55
CA THR A 66 -7.07 7.28 9.91
C THR A 66 -5.71 6.61 9.91
N VAL A 67 -4.94 6.88 10.97
CA VAL A 67 -3.63 6.24 11.19
C VAL A 67 -3.53 5.87 12.66
N ARG A 68 -2.97 4.69 12.94
CA ARG A 68 -2.64 4.28 14.29
C ARG A 68 -1.41 3.38 14.28
N GLU A 69 -0.78 3.22 15.44
CA GLU A 69 0.32 2.28 15.62
C GLU A 69 -0.16 1.08 16.42
N GLU A 70 0.25 -0.12 15.98
CA GLU A 70 -0.04 -1.38 16.68
C GLU A 70 1.21 -2.25 16.66
N ASN A 71 1.79 -2.50 17.83
CA ASN A 71 2.96 -3.38 17.96
C ASN A 71 4.10 -2.99 17.03
N GLY A 72 4.30 -1.68 16.84
CA GLY A 72 5.35 -1.16 15.97
C GLY A 72 4.97 -1.03 14.50
N ASP A 73 3.83 -1.59 14.09
CA ASP A 73 3.33 -1.42 12.74
C ASP A 73 2.49 -0.15 12.64
N VAL A 74 2.40 0.39 11.41
CA VAL A 74 1.54 1.53 11.13
C VAL A 74 0.32 1.02 10.37
N VAL A 75 -0.88 1.34 10.87
CA VAL A 75 -2.14 0.86 10.31
C VAL A 75 -2.94 2.04 9.80
N LEU A 76 -3.29 2.00 8.52
CA LEU A 76 -4.13 3.01 7.87
C LEU A 76 -5.46 2.39 7.48
N GLU A 77 -6.54 3.18 7.59
CA GLU A 77 -7.86 2.76 7.12
C GLU A 77 -8.46 3.86 6.28
N GLY A 78 -9.16 3.47 5.23
CA GLY A 78 -9.83 4.40 4.34
C GLY A 78 -10.36 3.72 3.10
N PRO A 79 -11.00 4.48 2.21
CA PRO A 79 -11.52 3.94 0.96
C PRO A 79 -10.46 3.87 -0.12
N ALA A 80 -10.62 2.91 -1.02
CA ALA A 80 -9.91 2.91 -2.30
C ALA A 80 -10.96 2.95 -3.40
N HIS A 81 -10.74 3.79 -4.40
CA HIS A 81 -11.64 3.91 -5.55
C HIS A 81 -10.86 3.67 -6.83
N GLY A 82 -11.55 3.23 -7.85
CA GLY A 82 -10.93 2.95 -9.15
C GLY A 82 -11.89 2.20 -10.06
N ASP A 83 -11.34 1.67 -11.15
CA ASP A 83 -12.09 0.92 -12.15
C ASP A 83 -12.11 -0.56 -11.78
N PHE A 84 -12.71 -0.89 -10.64
CA PHE A 84 -12.82 -2.27 -10.17
C PHE A 84 -14.21 -2.51 -9.59
N PRO A 85 -14.67 -3.79 -9.57
CA PRO A 85 -16.00 -4.10 -9.04
C PRO A 85 -16.11 -3.73 -7.55
N GLY A 86 -17.22 -3.09 -7.20
CA GLY A 86 -17.49 -2.70 -5.82
C GLY A 86 -16.86 -1.39 -5.39
N SER A 87 -16.15 -0.70 -6.30
CA SER A 87 -15.53 0.60 -5.97
C SER A 87 -16.60 1.63 -5.56
N PRO A 88 -16.36 2.44 -4.49
CA PRO A 88 -15.19 2.36 -3.60
C PRO A 88 -15.35 1.26 -2.55
N LEU A 89 -14.23 0.68 -2.14
CA LEU A 89 -14.17 -0.29 -1.05
C LEU A 89 -13.30 0.26 0.08
N ARG A 90 -13.64 -0.08 1.31
CA ARG A 90 -12.81 0.31 2.44
C ARG A 90 -11.75 -0.76 2.67
N PHE A 91 -10.53 -0.30 2.91
CA PHE A 91 -9.37 -1.17 3.15
C PHE A 91 -8.68 -0.80 4.46
N THR A 92 -8.05 -1.80 5.05
CA THR A 92 -7.08 -1.63 6.12
C THR A 92 -5.71 -1.98 5.54
N TYR A 93 -4.75 -1.06 5.68
CA TYR A 93 -3.36 -1.25 5.24
C TYR A 93 -2.49 -1.30 6.48
N ARG A 94 -1.75 -2.41 6.65
CA ARG A 94 -0.80 -2.57 7.76
C ARG A 94 0.61 -2.59 7.19
N PHE A 95 1.43 -1.64 7.62
CA PHE A 95 2.82 -1.50 7.15
C PHE A 95 3.79 -1.88 8.25
N THR A 96 4.73 -2.75 7.93
CA THR A 96 5.89 -3.03 8.78
C THR A 96 7.11 -2.41 8.09
N LEU A 97 7.83 -1.55 8.79
CA LEU A 97 8.98 -0.84 8.24
C LEU A 97 10.28 -1.46 8.73
N ALA A 98 11.31 -1.43 7.87
CA ALA A 98 12.66 -1.82 8.21
C ALA A 98 13.62 -0.97 7.39
N GLN A 99 14.67 -0.42 8.04
CA GLN A 99 15.69 0.37 7.35
C GLN A 99 15.09 1.50 6.51
N ASN A 100 14.09 2.16 7.08
CA ASN A 100 13.41 3.29 6.44
C ASN A 100 12.74 2.93 5.11
N ALA A 101 12.23 1.70 5.01
CA ALA A 101 11.51 1.22 3.83
C ALA A 101 10.41 0.27 4.29
N ILE A 102 9.50 -0.09 3.37
CA ILE A 102 8.38 -0.99 3.66
C ILE A 102 8.88 -2.42 3.52
N LYS A 103 8.89 -3.15 4.63
CA LYS A 103 9.23 -4.57 4.63
C LYS A 103 8.03 -5.43 4.36
N THR A 104 6.89 -5.10 4.93
CA THR A 104 5.64 -5.83 4.73
C THR A 104 4.49 -4.84 4.59
N LEU A 105 3.63 -5.09 3.61
CA LEU A 105 2.36 -4.37 3.47
C LEU A 105 1.25 -5.39 3.36
N GLU A 106 0.32 -5.33 4.30
CA GLU A 106 -0.86 -6.20 4.29
C GLU A 106 -2.10 -5.36 4.05
N THR A 107 -2.90 -5.75 3.04
CA THR A 107 -4.14 -5.07 2.70
C THR A 107 -5.32 -6.03 2.92
N THR A 108 -6.35 -5.54 3.58
CA THR A 108 -7.57 -6.33 3.85
C THR A 108 -8.80 -5.45 3.67
N ILE A 109 -9.90 -6.07 3.26
CA ILE A 109 -11.20 -5.43 3.20
C ILE A 109 -12.09 -5.85 4.35
#